data_433d808b62ddca71c565572a36ee64e5
#
_entry.id   433d808b62ddca71c565572a36ee64e5
#
_cell.length_a   1.000
_cell.length_b   1.000
_cell.length_c   1.000
_cell.angle_alpha   90.00
_cell.angle_beta   90.00
_cell.angle_gamma   90.00
#
_symmetry.space_group_name_H-M   'P 1'
#
loop_
_entity.id
_entity.type
_entity.pdbx_description
1 polymer ?
#
loop_
_entity_poly.entity_id
_entity_poly.type
_entity_poly.pdbx_seq_one_letter_code
_entity_poly.pdbx_strand_id
1 'polypeptide(L)'
;MSSSVKTLSDITPAWLTALLTQHGHLSAGQVLHMEERLDPNHNATLQLTYSPAAQGDCLDRLFFKQSTRTSEARFYQKIAPLFTHPMAPFCYDAQYDDANSHILVAYVERTHFAGPEAVPMPRVHHELIVDALAALHSQFWDQPRREQEIGALAKDVPAFSFAMASQHFAAFVDALGDRLSMQRRGQYERILAHY
;
A
#
# COMPACT_ATOMS: atom_id res chain seq x y z
N MET A 1 -19.19 11.65 8.06
CA MET A 1 -17.92 11.95 8.81
C MET A 1 -17.16 13.01 8.05
N SER A 2 -16.39 13.87 8.75
CA SER A 2 -15.54 14.88 8.09
C SER A 2 -14.46 14.20 7.26
N SER A 3 -14.34 14.53 5.97
CA SER A 3 -13.37 13.98 5.03
C SER A 3 -12.03 14.74 5.08
N SER A 4 -11.50 14.98 6.28
CA SER A 4 -10.20 15.65 6.46
C SER A 4 -9.09 14.65 6.71
N VAL A 5 -7.86 15.02 6.29
CA VAL A 5 -6.66 14.28 6.67
C VAL A 5 -6.54 14.24 8.19
N LYS A 6 -6.27 13.05 8.72
CA LYS A 6 -6.13 12.79 10.17
C LYS A 6 -4.68 12.55 10.54
N THR A 7 -4.35 12.99 11.73
CA THR A 7 -3.14 12.57 12.45
C THR A 7 -3.47 11.38 13.36
N LEU A 8 -2.45 10.72 13.89
CA LEU A 8 -2.65 9.61 14.83
C LEU A 8 -3.45 10.06 16.06
N SER A 9 -3.25 11.29 16.53
CA SER A 9 -4.00 11.86 17.67
C SER A 9 -5.49 12.11 17.39
N ASP A 10 -5.90 12.13 16.12
CA ASP A 10 -7.31 12.26 15.74
C ASP A 10 -8.03 10.90 15.71
N ILE A 11 -7.27 9.80 15.77
CA ILE A 11 -7.81 8.45 15.81
C ILE A 11 -8.25 8.15 17.24
N THR A 12 -9.55 8.06 17.46
CA THR A 12 -10.13 7.80 18.77
C THR A 12 -10.96 6.51 18.78
N PRO A 13 -11.14 5.85 19.93
CA PRO A 13 -12.03 4.70 20.04
C PRO A 13 -13.45 4.97 19.53
N ALA A 14 -13.98 6.17 19.77
CA ALA A 14 -15.30 6.56 19.28
C ALA A 14 -15.33 6.66 17.75
N TRP A 15 -14.31 7.25 17.15
CA TRP A 15 -14.19 7.34 15.70
C TRP A 15 -14.04 5.94 15.06
N LEU A 16 -13.19 5.08 15.63
CA LEU A 16 -13.02 3.70 15.19
C LEU A 16 -14.31 2.90 15.31
N THR A 17 -15.06 3.07 16.40
CA THR A 17 -16.38 2.43 16.56
C THR A 17 -17.30 2.80 15.40
N ALA A 18 -17.43 4.08 15.11
CA ALA A 18 -18.29 4.56 14.02
C ALA A 18 -17.83 4.04 12.65
N LEU A 19 -16.51 4.06 12.40
CA LEU A 19 -15.93 3.58 11.16
C LEU A 19 -16.14 2.07 10.96
N LEU A 20 -15.84 1.24 11.96
CA LEU A 20 -16.01 -0.21 11.89
C LEU A 20 -17.49 -0.61 11.76
N THR A 21 -18.39 0.15 12.40
CA THR A 21 -19.83 -0.04 12.22
C THR A 21 -20.25 0.30 10.78
N GLN A 22 -19.76 1.40 10.23
CA GLN A 22 -20.04 1.78 8.84
C GLN A 22 -19.61 0.72 7.84
N HIS A 23 -18.48 0.05 8.08
CA HIS A 23 -17.95 -1.02 7.23
C HIS A 23 -18.51 -2.43 7.56
N GLY A 24 -19.42 -2.55 8.51
CA GLY A 24 -20.08 -3.81 8.87
C GLY A 24 -19.24 -4.76 9.72
N HIS A 25 -18.06 -4.35 10.19
CA HIS A 25 -17.21 -5.17 11.06
C HIS A 25 -17.64 -5.13 12.54
N LEU A 26 -18.48 -4.15 12.91
CA LEU A 26 -19.03 -4.03 14.24
C LEU A 26 -20.55 -3.81 14.14
N SER A 27 -21.34 -4.82 14.54
CA SER A 27 -22.80 -4.75 14.49
C SER A 27 -23.43 -4.30 15.82
N ALA A 28 -22.69 -4.47 16.94
CA ALA A 28 -23.05 -3.99 18.27
C ALA A 28 -21.81 -3.76 19.13
N GLY A 29 -21.95 -3.00 20.22
CA GLY A 29 -20.85 -2.65 21.11
C GLY A 29 -20.00 -1.51 20.59
N GLN A 30 -18.79 -1.39 21.13
CA GLN A 30 -17.88 -0.30 20.79
C GLN A 30 -16.42 -0.68 21.01
N VAL A 31 -15.49 0.03 20.37
CA VAL A 31 -14.08 0.04 20.72
C VAL A 31 -13.93 0.82 22.04
N LEU A 32 -13.34 0.18 23.05
CA LEU A 32 -13.11 0.82 24.37
C LEU A 32 -11.74 1.46 24.47
N HIS A 33 -10.74 0.79 23.87
CA HIS A 33 -9.35 1.19 23.96
C HIS A 33 -8.60 0.85 22.70
N MET A 34 -7.57 1.63 22.42
CA MET A 34 -6.64 1.47 21.33
C MET A 34 -5.22 1.62 21.86
N GLU A 35 -4.39 0.60 21.68
CA GLU A 35 -2.95 0.67 21.95
C GLU A 35 -2.20 0.91 20.64
N GLU A 36 -1.30 1.89 20.63
CA GLU A 36 -0.51 2.28 19.48
C GLU A 36 0.89 1.67 19.57
N ARG A 37 1.37 1.09 18.46
CA ARG A 37 2.76 0.65 18.31
C ARG A 37 3.33 1.24 17.04
N LEU A 38 4.30 2.13 17.21
CA LEU A 38 4.98 2.77 16.08
C LEU A 38 6.09 1.88 15.54
N ASP A 39 6.20 1.84 14.22
CA ASP A 39 7.36 1.30 13.53
C ASP A 39 8.47 2.37 13.37
N PRO A 40 9.69 2.01 12.89
CA PRO A 40 10.76 2.97 12.66
C PRO A 40 10.43 4.06 11.63
N ASN A 41 9.42 3.88 10.80
CA ASN A 41 8.95 4.84 9.81
C ASN A 41 7.76 5.68 10.33
N HIS A 42 7.49 5.63 11.63
CA HIS A 42 6.38 6.32 12.29
C HIS A 42 4.97 5.91 11.80
N ASN A 43 4.82 4.72 11.18
CA ASN A 43 3.51 4.13 10.97
C ASN A 43 3.03 3.48 12.26
N ALA A 44 1.72 3.41 12.47
CA ALA A 44 1.13 2.85 13.68
C ALA A 44 0.38 1.55 13.42
N THR A 45 0.68 0.51 14.21
CA THR A 45 -0.23 -0.62 14.40
C THR A 45 -1.13 -0.29 15.57
N LEU A 46 -2.44 -0.33 15.34
CA LEU A 46 -3.47 -0.04 16.32
C LEU A 46 -4.05 -1.37 16.81
N GLN A 47 -3.77 -1.73 18.06
CA GLN A 47 -4.37 -2.90 18.72
C GLN A 47 -5.67 -2.46 19.38
N LEU A 48 -6.79 -3.12 19.05
CA LEU A 48 -8.12 -2.72 19.49
C LEU A 48 -8.62 -3.62 20.62
N THR A 49 -9.29 -3.01 21.61
CA THR A 49 -10.02 -3.69 22.67
C THR A 49 -11.48 -3.26 22.62
N TYR A 50 -12.37 -4.23 22.66
CA TYR A 50 -13.81 -4.02 22.50
C TYR A 50 -14.58 -4.17 23.81
N SER A 51 -15.78 -3.60 23.85
CA SER A 51 -16.73 -3.85 24.94
C SER A 51 -17.21 -5.32 24.95
N PRO A 52 -17.63 -5.88 26.09
CA PRO A 52 -18.17 -7.24 26.17
C PRO A 52 -19.41 -7.48 25.30
N ALA A 53 -20.13 -6.41 24.94
CA ALA A 53 -21.29 -6.45 24.06
C ALA A 53 -20.94 -6.38 22.57
N ALA A 54 -19.66 -6.31 22.22
CA ALA A 54 -19.24 -6.21 20.82
C ALA A 54 -19.61 -7.47 20.04
N GLN A 55 -20.15 -7.27 18.86
CA GLN A 55 -20.53 -8.31 17.90
C GLN A 55 -20.08 -7.94 16.50
N GLY A 56 -19.76 -8.93 15.71
CA GLY A 56 -19.20 -8.79 14.36
C GLY A 56 -17.81 -9.41 14.27
N ASP A 57 -17.05 -9.03 13.25
CA ASP A 57 -15.70 -9.58 13.02
C ASP A 57 -14.67 -9.13 14.06
N CYS A 58 -14.95 -8.05 14.78
CA CYS A 58 -14.13 -7.48 15.87
C CYS A 58 -12.62 -7.53 15.57
N LEU A 59 -12.20 -6.83 14.53
CA LEU A 59 -10.81 -6.80 14.08
C LEU A 59 -9.88 -6.44 15.24
N ASP A 60 -8.89 -7.28 15.50
CA ASP A 60 -7.96 -7.07 16.62
C ASP A 60 -6.90 -5.99 16.32
N ARG A 61 -6.59 -5.76 15.04
CA ARG A 61 -5.58 -4.79 14.63
C ARG A 61 -5.92 -4.07 13.35
N LEU A 62 -5.47 -2.81 13.28
CA LEU A 62 -5.46 -1.98 12.08
C LEU A 62 -4.07 -1.40 11.87
N PHE A 63 -3.78 -1.00 10.63
CA PHE A 63 -2.54 -0.30 10.29
C PHE A 63 -2.87 1.12 9.84
N PHE A 64 -2.31 2.10 10.53
CA PHE A 64 -2.43 3.52 10.21
C PHE A 64 -1.11 4.06 9.70
N LYS A 65 -1.16 4.79 8.60
CA LYS A 65 0.00 5.45 8.01
C LYS A 65 -0.34 6.89 7.68
N GLN A 66 0.53 7.79 8.09
CA GLN A 66 0.51 9.19 7.71
C GLN A 66 1.70 9.51 6.80
N SER A 67 1.51 10.34 5.79
CA SER A 67 2.54 10.66 4.83
C SER A 67 2.36 12.06 4.26
N THR A 68 3.46 12.70 3.85
CA THR A 68 3.45 13.88 2.99
C THR A 68 3.29 13.52 1.50
N ARG A 69 3.32 12.23 1.16
CA ARG A 69 3.06 11.74 -0.20
C ARG A 69 1.60 11.32 -0.31
N THR A 70 0.88 11.87 -1.26
CA THR A 70 -0.57 11.62 -1.44
C THR A 70 -0.88 10.43 -2.33
N SER A 71 0.12 9.85 -3.02
CA SER A 71 -0.06 8.80 -4.02
C SER A 71 -0.72 7.53 -3.47
N GLU A 72 -0.38 7.12 -2.25
CA GLU A 72 -0.94 5.92 -1.62
C GLU A 72 -2.41 6.12 -1.23
N ALA A 73 -2.77 7.25 -0.64
CA ALA A 73 -4.17 7.57 -0.33
C ALA A 73 -5.00 7.72 -1.61
N ARG A 74 -4.45 8.32 -2.67
CA ARG A 74 -5.09 8.38 -4.00
C ARG A 74 -5.33 6.99 -4.57
N PHE A 75 -4.35 6.10 -4.45
CA PHE A 75 -4.51 4.71 -4.87
C PHE A 75 -5.73 4.07 -4.19
N TYR A 76 -5.82 4.16 -2.87
CA TYR A 76 -6.94 3.58 -2.13
C TYR A 76 -8.29 4.24 -2.44
N GLN A 77 -8.33 5.54 -2.70
CA GLN A 77 -9.58 6.23 -3.05
C GLN A 77 -10.03 6.01 -4.50
N LYS A 78 -9.09 5.94 -5.44
CA LYS A 78 -9.42 6.02 -6.87
C LYS A 78 -9.15 4.72 -7.63
N ILE A 79 -8.17 3.92 -7.22
CA ILE A 79 -7.71 2.75 -7.96
C ILE A 79 -8.17 1.45 -7.29
N ALA A 80 -7.92 1.30 -5.99
CA ALA A 80 -8.26 0.08 -5.27
C ALA A 80 -9.74 -0.33 -5.39
N PRO A 81 -10.73 0.59 -5.37
CA PRO A 81 -12.13 0.23 -5.56
C PRO A 81 -12.49 -0.33 -6.95
N LEU A 82 -11.59 -0.17 -7.92
CA LEU A 82 -11.81 -0.65 -9.29
C LEU A 82 -11.34 -2.09 -9.49
N PHE A 83 -10.62 -2.67 -8.54
CA PHE A 83 -10.17 -4.05 -8.64
C PHE A 83 -11.32 -5.04 -8.46
N THR A 84 -11.38 -6.03 -9.35
CA THR A 84 -12.31 -7.14 -9.26
C THR A 84 -11.88 -8.19 -8.22
N HIS A 85 -10.58 -8.19 -7.88
CA HIS A 85 -9.98 -9.06 -6.86
C HIS A 85 -9.19 -8.21 -5.86
N PRO A 86 -9.14 -8.60 -4.58
CA PRO A 86 -8.40 -7.85 -3.57
C PRO A 86 -6.90 -7.97 -3.84
N MET A 87 -6.30 -6.89 -4.37
CA MET A 87 -4.87 -6.78 -4.66
C MET A 87 -4.12 -5.92 -3.63
N ALA A 88 -4.85 -5.38 -2.67
CA ALA A 88 -4.35 -4.55 -1.60
C ALA A 88 -5.13 -4.83 -0.31
N PRO A 89 -4.58 -4.53 0.87
CA PRO A 89 -5.33 -4.60 2.12
C PRO A 89 -6.61 -3.77 2.04
N PHE A 90 -7.67 -4.24 2.70
CA PHE A 90 -8.92 -3.48 2.76
C PHE A 90 -8.67 -2.12 3.43
N CYS A 91 -9.13 -1.05 2.81
CA CYS A 91 -8.97 0.31 3.29
C CYS A 91 -10.26 0.79 3.95
N TYR A 92 -10.16 1.18 5.22
CA TYR A 92 -11.26 1.71 6.02
C TYR A 92 -11.41 3.21 5.87
N ASP A 93 -10.29 3.92 5.78
CA ASP A 93 -10.26 5.36 5.55
C ASP A 93 -8.98 5.74 4.82
N ALA A 94 -9.10 6.63 3.85
CA ALA A 94 -7.98 7.23 3.15
C ALA A 94 -8.35 8.66 2.78
N GLN A 95 -7.53 9.63 3.19
CA GLN A 95 -7.73 11.03 2.85
C GLN A 95 -6.40 11.68 2.47
N TYR A 96 -6.47 12.70 1.62
CA TYR A 96 -5.32 13.51 1.26
C TYR A 96 -5.76 14.96 0.97
N ASP A 97 -4.84 15.86 1.21
CA ASP A 97 -4.87 17.25 0.78
C ASP A 97 -3.59 17.57 -0.03
N ASP A 98 -3.25 18.84 -0.20
CA ASP A 98 -2.09 19.25 -0.99
C ASP A 98 -0.76 18.91 -0.32
N ALA A 99 -0.71 18.72 0.99
CA ALA A 99 0.51 18.56 1.77
C ALA A 99 0.62 17.21 2.49
N ASN A 100 -0.52 16.60 2.83
CA ASN A 100 -0.56 15.44 3.70
C ASN A 100 -1.56 14.39 3.21
N SER A 101 -1.37 13.18 3.68
CA SER A 101 -2.31 12.08 3.51
C SER A 101 -2.31 11.15 4.70
N HIS A 102 -3.39 10.39 4.85
CA HIS A 102 -3.39 9.22 5.71
C HIS A 102 -4.14 8.07 5.05
N ILE A 103 -3.81 6.87 5.49
CA ILE A 103 -4.57 5.65 5.22
C ILE A 103 -4.77 4.88 6.52
N LEU A 104 -5.93 4.23 6.65
CA LEU A 104 -6.21 3.23 7.67
C LEU A 104 -6.64 1.96 6.95
N VAL A 105 -5.83 0.91 7.07
CA VAL A 105 -6.04 -0.34 6.34
C VAL A 105 -6.06 -1.55 7.27
N ALA A 106 -6.57 -2.68 6.77
CA ALA A 106 -6.50 -3.95 7.47
C ALA A 106 -5.05 -4.34 7.77
N TYR A 107 -4.81 -4.84 8.97
CA TYR A 107 -3.50 -5.36 9.37
C TYR A 107 -3.31 -6.77 8.80
N VAL A 108 -2.31 -6.93 7.94
CA VAL A 108 -2.17 -8.13 7.10
C VAL A 108 -0.98 -9.03 7.46
N GLU A 109 -0.22 -8.72 8.52
CA GLU A 109 0.99 -9.48 8.91
C GLU A 109 0.72 -10.98 9.12
N ARG A 110 -0.48 -11.34 9.58
CA ARG A 110 -0.86 -12.77 9.77
C ARG A 110 -1.17 -13.50 8.46
N THR A 111 -1.49 -12.79 7.41
CA THR A 111 -1.96 -13.34 6.14
C THR A 111 -0.98 -13.10 4.98
N HIS A 112 -0.02 -12.20 5.18
CA HIS A 112 0.95 -11.80 4.17
C HIS A 112 2.35 -11.93 4.75
N PHE A 113 3.22 -12.54 3.98
CA PHE A 113 4.63 -12.69 4.34
C PHE A 113 5.43 -11.53 3.74
N ALA A 114 5.95 -10.65 4.60
CA ALA A 114 7.07 -9.79 4.26
C ALA A 114 8.34 -10.54 4.66
N GLY A 115 8.93 -11.28 3.74
CA GLY A 115 10.17 -11.98 4.02
C GLY A 115 11.30 -11.01 4.39
N PRO A 116 12.26 -11.39 5.23
CA PRO A 116 13.44 -10.58 5.44
C PRO A 116 14.14 -10.37 4.09
N GLU A 117 14.59 -9.16 3.81
CA GLU A 117 15.22 -8.78 2.54
C GLU A 117 16.39 -9.69 2.12
N ALA A 118 17.04 -10.34 3.09
CA ALA A 118 18.17 -11.23 2.85
C ALA A 118 17.78 -12.64 2.40
N VAL A 119 16.51 -13.03 2.46
CA VAL A 119 16.06 -14.37 2.05
C VAL A 119 15.42 -14.29 0.68
N PRO A 120 15.94 -15.03 -0.33
CA PRO A 120 15.30 -15.06 -1.65
C PRO A 120 13.85 -15.50 -1.52
N MET A 121 12.96 -14.72 -2.13
CA MET A 121 11.53 -15.02 -2.14
C MET A 121 11.28 -16.35 -2.86
N PRO A 122 10.44 -17.25 -2.34
CA PRO A 122 10.06 -18.48 -3.02
C PRO A 122 9.45 -18.21 -4.41
N ARG A 123 9.70 -19.10 -5.36
CA ARG A 123 9.20 -18.96 -6.75
C ARG A 123 7.69 -18.72 -6.82
N VAL A 124 6.91 -19.40 -5.97
CA VAL A 124 5.45 -19.24 -5.92
C VAL A 124 5.04 -17.80 -5.61
N HIS A 125 5.80 -17.07 -4.77
CA HIS A 125 5.50 -15.67 -4.48
C HIS A 125 5.83 -14.76 -5.67
N HIS A 126 6.91 -15.06 -6.41
CA HIS A 126 7.19 -14.34 -7.66
C HIS A 126 6.09 -14.53 -8.70
N GLU A 127 5.55 -15.75 -8.84
CA GLU A 127 4.45 -16.07 -9.75
C GLU A 127 3.20 -15.28 -9.34
N LEU A 128 2.83 -15.26 -8.05
CA LEU A 128 1.71 -14.46 -7.54
C LEU A 128 1.88 -12.96 -7.79
N ILE A 129 3.10 -12.43 -7.65
CA ILE A 129 3.37 -11.01 -7.94
C ILE A 129 3.21 -10.73 -9.44
N VAL A 130 3.72 -11.60 -10.30
CA VAL A 130 3.58 -11.46 -11.75
C VAL A 130 2.11 -11.51 -12.17
N ASP A 131 1.34 -12.44 -11.62
CA ASP A 131 -0.10 -12.56 -11.90
C ASP A 131 -0.87 -11.31 -11.42
N ALA A 132 -0.55 -10.81 -10.22
CA ALA A 132 -1.15 -9.58 -9.70
C ALA A 132 -0.80 -8.36 -10.58
N LEU A 133 0.46 -8.22 -11.01
CA LEU A 133 0.89 -7.16 -11.91
C LEU A 133 0.24 -7.29 -13.30
N ALA A 134 0.12 -8.50 -13.83
CA ALA A 134 -0.55 -8.76 -15.10
C ALA A 134 -2.04 -8.37 -15.03
N ALA A 135 -2.72 -8.75 -13.95
CA ALA A 135 -4.11 -8.37 -13.71
C ALA A 135 -4.27 -6.84 -13.59
N LEU A 136 -3.38 -6.17 -12.84
CA LEU A 136 -3.34 -4.71 -12.73
C LEU A 136 -3.15 -4.07 -14.11
N HIS A 137 -2.13 -4.48 -14.84
CA HIS A 137 -1.84 -3.94 -16.16
C HIS A 137 -2.98 -4.18 -17.15
N SER A 138 -3.56 -5.39 -17.20
CA SER A 138 -4.67 -5.70 -18.12
C SER A 138 -5.89 -4.82 -17.85
N GLN A 139 -6.14 -4.45 -16.60
CA GLN A 139 -7.26 -3.60 -16.22
C GLN A 139 -7.03 -2.12 -16.56
N PHE A 140 -5.76 -1.65 -16.53
CA PHE A 140 -5.43 -0.23 -16.70
C PHE A 140 -4.66 0.08 -17.98
N TRP A 141 -4.24 -0.94 -18.72
CA TRP A 141 -3.47 -0.77 -19.96
C TRP A 141 -4.30 -0.02 -21.02
N ASP A 142 -3.68 1.00 -21.61
CA ASP A 142 -4.26 1.81 -22.68
C ASP A 142 -5.68 2.36 -22.40
N GLN A 143 -5.89 2.84 -21.18
CA GLN A 143 -7.15 3.42 -20.73
C GLN A 143 -7.01 4.96 -20.54
N PRO A 144 -7.06 5.78 -21.63
CA PRO A 144 -6.84 7.26 -21.51
C PRO A 144 -7.76 7.97 -20.52
N ARG A 145 -8.98 7.45 -20.33
CA ARG A 145 -9.93 7.98 -19.33
C ARG A 145 -9.42 7.84 -17.89
N ARG A 146 -8.58 6.84 -17.62
CA ARG A 146 -8.07 6.59 -16.28
C ARG A 146 -7.10 7.66 -15.82
N GLU A 147 -6.32 8.22 -16.73
CA GLU A 147 -5.43 9.33 -16.41
C GLU A 147 -6.22 10.56 -15.95
N GLN A 148 -7.39 10.81 -16.53
CA GLN A 148 -8.29 11.88 -16.11
C GLN A 148 -8.99 11.59 -14.77
N GLU A 149 -9.39 10.34 -14.52
CA GLU A 149 -10.09 9.92 -13.31
C GLU A 149 -9.15 9.80 -12.09
N ILE A 150 -7.94 9.26 -12.30
CA ILE A 150 -6.94 9.01 -11.25
C ILE A 150 -6.09 10.25 -10.97
N GLY A 151 -6.01 11.17 -11.94
CA GLY A 151 -5.06 12.29 -11.95
C GLY A 151 -3.68 11.84 -12.42
N ALA A 152 -2.88 12.79 -12.89
CA ALA A 152 -1.51 12.50 -13.29
C ALA A 152 -0.76 11.91 -12.09
N LEU A 153 -0.34 10.65 -12.20
CA LEU A 153 0.68 10.10 -11.31
C LEU A 153 1.90 11.02 -11.44
N ALA A 154 2.52 11.36 -10.32
CA ALA A 154 3.65 12.28 -10.31
C ALA A 154 4.67 11.88 -11.38
N LYS A 155 4.80 12.72 -12.41
CA LYS A 155 5.69 12.46 -13.55
C LYS A 155 7.16 12.36 -13.14
N ASP A 156 7.49 12.85 -11.95
CA ASP A 156 8.85 12.93 -11.43
C ASP A 156 9.38 11.62 -10.81
N VAL A 157 8.48 10.71 -10.40
CA VAL A 157 8.89 9.43 -9.76
C VAL A 157 9.65 8.53 -10.75
N PRO A 158 9.21 8.36 -12.02
CA PRO A 158 9.97 7.60 -12.99
C PRO A 158 11.37 8.17 -13.22
N ALA A 159 11.52 9.48 -13.43
CA ALA A 159 12.81 10.11 -13.70
C ALA A 159 13.82 9.90 -12.57
N PHE A 160 13.41 10.08 -11.31
CA PHE A 160 14.25 9.81 -10.15
C PHE A 160 14.64 8.33 -10.05
N SER A 161 13.68 7.42 -10.25
CA SER A 161 13.93 5.97 -10.19
C SER A 161 14.89 5.52 -11.29
N PHE A 162 14.76 6.05 -12.51
CA PHE A 162 15.66 5.73 -13.61
C PHE A 162 17.05 6.33 -13.41
N ALA A 163 17.17 7.54 -12.89
CA ALA A 163 18.47 8.14 -12.56
C ALA A 163 19.21 7.29 -11.51
N MET A 164 18.51 6.86 -10.44
CA MET A 164 19.09 5.96 -9.46
C MET A 164 19.45 4.59 -10.05
N ALA A 165 18.57 3.99 -10.85
CA ALA A 165 18.86 2.72 -11.50
C ALA A 165 20.08 2.82 -12.42
N SER A 166 20.21 3.88 -13.21
CA SER A 166 21.36 4.13 -14.09
C SER A 166 22.66 4.29 -13.28
N GLN A 167 22.61 5.03 -12.17
CA GLN A 167 23.76 5.25 -11.30
C GLN A 167 24.29 3.94 -10.69
N HIS A 168 23.39 3.02 -10.34
CA HIS A 168 23.75 1.76 -9.65
C HIS A 168 23.85 0.56 -10.59
N PHE A 169 23.58 0.72 -11.89
CA PHE A 169 23.52 -0.39 -12.83
C PHE A 169 24.84 -1.17 -12.95
N ALA A 170 25.97 -0.48 -12.99
CA ALA A 170 27.28 -1.13 -13.06
C ALA A 170 27.52 -2.04 -11.84
N ALA A 171 27.29 -1.51 -10.62
CA ALA A 171 27.42 -2.28 -9.39
C ALA A 171 26.43 -3.46 -9.34
N PHE A 172 25.21 -3.32 -9.85
CA PHE A 172 24.24 -4.40 -9.99
C PHE A 172 24.74 -5.50 -10.93
N VAL A 173 25.30 -5.13 -12.10
CA VAL A 173 25.88 -6.08 -13.07
C VAL A 173 27.04 -6.85 -12.43
N ASP A 174 27.95 -6.15 -11.75
CA ASP A 174 29.09 -6.75 -11.08
C ASP A 174 28.67 -7.72 -9.96
N ALA A 175 27.67 -7.34 -9.16
CA ALA A 175 27.14 -8.18 -8.09
C ALA A 175 26.45 -9.46 -8.60
N LEU A 176 25.81 -9.39 -9.77
CA LEU A 176 25.18 -10.57 -10.39
C LEU A 176 26.18 -11.45 -11.14
N GLY A 177 27.23 -10.87 -11.73
CA GLY A 177 28.23 -11.62 -12.51
C GLY A 177 27.60 -12.54 -13.53
N ASP A 178 28.00 -13.80 -13.56
CA ASP A 178 27.51 -14.82 -14.51
C ASP A 178 26.02 -15.18 -14.34
N ARG A 179 25.38 -14.77 -13.27
CA ARG A 179 23.91 -14.95 -13.09
C ARG A 179 23.09 -14.05 -13.98
N LEU A 180 23.67 -12.96 -14.50
CA LEU A 180 23.03 -12.07 -15.45
C LEU A 180 23.42 -12.43 -16.89
N SER A 181 22.52 -13.09 -17.64
CA SER A 181 22.78 -13.41 -19.03
C SER A 181 22.99 -12.14 -19.88
N MET A 182 23.80 -12.24 -20.93
CA MET A 182 24.04 -11.14 -21.88
C MET A 182 22.72 -10.58 -22.48
N GLN A 183 21.76 -11.46 -22.74
CA GLN A 183 20.45 -11.05 -23.26
C GLN A 183 19.72 -10.15 -22.26
N ARG A 184 19.66 -10.54 -20.99
CA ARG A 184 19.02 -9.75 -19.90
C ARG A 184 19.75 -8.44 -19.68
N ARG A 185 21.07 -8.48 -19.65
CA ARG A 185 21.87 -7.26 -19.55
C ARG A 185 21.54 -6.28 -20.67
N GLY A 186 21.52 -6.71 -21.91
CA GLY A 186 21.17 -5.87 -23.05
C GLY A 186 19.72 -5.36 -23.01
N GLN A 187 18.79 -6.08 -22.37
CA GLN A 187 17.42 -5.56 -22.12
C GLN A 187 17.44 -4.40 -21.12
N TYR A 188 18.13 -4.54 -20.00
CA TYR A 188 18.26 -3.46 -19.02
C TYR A 188 18.94 -2.22 -19.60
N GLU A 189 20.05 -2.40 -20.34
CA GLU A 189 20.76 -1.31 -21.01
C GLU A 189 19.84 -0.55 -21.98
N ARG A 190 19.01 -1.26 -22.76
CA ARG A 190 18.01 -0.60 -23.63
C ARG A 190 16.96 0.17 -22.85
N ILE A 191 16.42 -0.40 -21.76
CA ILE A 191 15.45 0.30 -20.92
C ILE A 191 16.06 1.58 -20.36
N LEU A 192 17.25 1.51 -19.79
CA LEU A 192 17.93 2.67 -19.19
C LEU A 192 18.33 3.75 -20.21
N ALA A 193 18.55 3.38 -21.48
CA ALA A 193 18.88 4.31 -22.55
C ALA A 193 17.65 5.09 -23.11
N HIS A 194 16.42 4.67 -22.80
CA HIS A 194 15.19 5.26 -23.34
C HIS A 194 14.50 6.21 -22.34
N TYR A 195 15.04 6.37 -21.13
CA TYR A 195 14.53 7.24 -20.08
C TYR A 195 15.60 8.24 -19.61
#